data_f2105bafe996b5a1f44c2d14e1d9c40b
#
_entry.id   f2105bafe996b5a1f44c2d14e1d9c40b
#
_cell.length_a   1.000
_cell.length_b   1.000
_cell.length_c   1.000
_cell.angle_alpha   90.00
_cell.angle_beta   90.00
_cell.angle_gamma   90.00
#
_symmetry.space_group_name_H-M   'P 1'
#
loop_
_entity.id
_entity.type
_entity.pdbx_description
1 polymer ?
#
loop_
_entity_poly.entity_id
_entity_poly.type
_entity_poly.pdbx_seq_one_letter_code
_entity_poly.pdbx_strand_id
1 'polypeptide(L)'
;PSRGLGDVYKRQDCQRCKSTKKEVMTMNKGKIVQVMGPVVDVVFEDGNLPEIKDALEVENNGKRCVMEVSHHLGNNMVRCIMLSASEGLQRDREVIATGSGIKVPVGDKTLGRLFNVLGDTVDDGPSLEGEQKWVIHRDPPDFEHQKPAVEILETGIKVIDLLAPYAKGGKIGLFGGA
;
A
#
# COMPACT_ATOMS: atom_id res chain seq x y z
N PRO A 1 2.72 -14.59 30.68
CA PRO A 1 2.38 -13.26 30.17
C PRO A 1 2.78 -13.20 28.72
N SER A 2 1.77 -13.32 27.87
CA SER A 2 1.93 -13.21 26.42
C SER A 2 2.36 -11.79 26.08
N ARG A 3 3.60 -11.60 25.68
CA ARG A 3 4.03 -10.34 25.06
C ARG A 3 3.38 -10.28 23.69
N GLY A 4 2.35 -9.44 23.58
CA GLY A 4 1.57 -9.29 22.36
C GLY A 4 2.41 -8.80 21.19
N LEU A 5 1.94 -9.09 19.98
CA LEU A 5 2.47 -8.65 18.68
C LEU A 5 2.81 -7.14 18.60
N GLY A 6 2.22 -6.31 19.47
CA GLY A 6 2.48 -4.88 19.58
C GLY A 6 3.92 -4.49 19.96
N ASP A 7 4.65 -5.35 20.69
CA ASP A 7 6.02 -5.01 21.13
C ASP A 7 7.08 -5.18 20.04
N VAL A 8 6.81 -6.00 19.03
CA VAL A 8 7.74 -6.21 17.92
C VAL A 8 7.74 -5.02 16.96
N TYR A 9 6.59 -4.36 16.82
CA TYR A 9 6.44 -3.21 15.91
C TYR A 9 6.93 -1.89 16.50
N LYS A 10 6.95 -1.73 17.83
CA LYS A 10 7.43 -0.50 18.50
C LYS A 10 8.93 -0.25 18.37
N ARG A 11 9.73 -1.25 18.04
CA ARG A 11 11.19 -1.10 17.87
C ARG A 11 11.65 -0.79 16.45
N GLN A 12 10.74 -0.75 15.48
CA GLN A 12 11.05 -0.40 14.09
C GLN A 12 10.91 1.10 13.81
N ASP A 13 11.10 1.96 14.81
CA ASP A 13 11.44 3.36 14.55
C ASP A 13 12.84 3.40 13.92
N CYS A 14 12.88 3.06 12.64
CA CYS A 14 14.08 3.09 11.83
C CYS A 14 14.65 4.52 11.88
N GLN A 15 15.84 4.66 12.46
CA GLN A 15 16.58 5.92 12.51
C GLN A 15 16.79 6.56 11.12
N ARG A 16 16.54 5.81 10.04
CA ARG A 16 16.62 6.27 8.65
C ARG A 16 15.45 7.17 8.24
N CYS A 17 14.32 7.15 8.96
CA CYS A 17 13.19 8.06 8.72
C CYS A 17 13.39 9.47 9.32
N LYS A 18 14.47 9.72 10.06
CA LYS A 18 14.69 11.03 10.72
C LYS A 18 15.46 12.06 9.90
N SER A 19 15.86 11.74 8.67
CA SER A 19 16.51 12.70 7.78
C SER A 19 15.60 13.16 6.65
N THR A 20 14.43 13.63 6.95
CA THR A 20 13.67 14.38 5.96
C THR A 20 13.69 15.84 6.36
N LYS A 21 14.60 16.59 5.76
CA LYS A 21 14.47 18.02 5.56
C LYS A 21 13.02 18.33 5.24
N LYS A 22 12.43 19.31 5.92
CA LYS A 22 11.23 20.01 5.48
C LYS A 22 11.55 20.68 4.13
N GLU A 23 11.59 19.93 3.07
CA GLU A 23 11.45 20.47 1.74
C GLU A 23 10.00 20.89 1.60
N VAL A 24 9.81 22.15 1.30
CA VAL A 24 8.53 22.68 0.82
C VAL A 24 8.15 21.77 -0.36
N MET A 25 7.16 20.90 -0.16
CA MET A 25 6.62 20.04 -1.20
C MET A 25 6.01 20.97 -2.26
N THR A 26 6.77 21.33 -3.27
CA THR A 26 6.21 21.78 -4.53
C THR A 26 5.44 20.57 -5.06
N MET A 27 4.11 20.65 -4.97
CA MET A 27 3.22 19.62 -5.50
C MET A 27 3.54 19.44 -6.98
N ASN A 28 4.17 18.33 -7.32
CA ASN A 28 4.48 18.00 -8.70
C ASN A 28 3.17 17.70 -9.43
N LYS A 29 2.89 18.47 -10.49
CA LYS A 29 1.64 18.41 -11.24
C LYS A 29 1.89 17.81 -12.61
N GLY A 30 1.03 16.90 -12.99
CA GLY A 30 1.01 16.29 -14.32
C GLY A 30 -0.34 16.50 -15.00
N LYS A 31 -0.42 16.09 -16.27
CA LYS A 31 -1.64 16.11 -17.07
C LYS A 31 -1.89 14.73 -17.68
N ILE A 32 -3.14 14.33 -17.71
CA ILE A 32 -3.56 13.09 -18.37
C ILE A 32 -3.45 13.24 -19.88
N VAL A 33 -2.70 12.35 -20.50
CA VAL A 33 -2.55 12.29 -21.97
C VAL A 33 -3.48 11.26 -22.58
N GLN A 34 -3.62 10.10 -21.93
CA GLN A 34 -4.40 8.99 -22.44
C GLN A 34 -5.06 8.20 -21.32
N VAL A 35 -6.28 7.73 -21.57
CA VAL A 35 -7.04 6.84 -20.68
C VAL A 35 -7.41 5.59 -21.46
N MET A 36 -7.05 4.42 -20.96
CA MET A 36 -7.32 3.11 -21.55
C MET A 36 -7.87 2.16 -20.47
N GLY A 37 -9.18 2.26 -20.20
CA GLY A 37 -9.76 1.53 -19.08
C GLY A 37 -9.11 1.92 -17.74
N PRO A 38 -8.54 0.97 -16.99
CA PRO A 38 -7.86 1.28 -15.73
C PRO A 38 -6.46 1.86 -15.89
N VAL A 39 -5.93 1.91 -17.11
CA VAL A 39 -4.58 2.41 -17.39
C VAL A 39 -4.64 3.85 -17.85
N VAL A 40 -3.86 4.71 -17.22
CA VAL A 40 -3.79 6.15 -17.49
C VAL A 40 -2.35 6.57 -17.70
N ASP A 41 -2.09 7.26 -18.81
CA ASP A 41 -0.78 7.84 -19.09
C ASP A 41 -0.80 9.34 -18.73
N VAL A 42 0.17 9.76 -17.92
CA VAL A 42 0.30 11.13 -17.39
C VAL A 42 1.64 11.71 -17.79
N VAL A 43 1.66 12.96 -18.23
CA VAL A 43 2.88 13.72 -18.55
C VAL A 43 3.17 14.73 -17.44
N PHE A 44 4.44 14.87 -17.07
CA PHE A 44 4.94 15.86 -16.13
C PHE A 44 5.85 16.85 -16.86
N GLU A 45 5.42 18.11 -16.96
CA GLU A 45 6.12 19.12 -17.77
C GLU A 45 7.50 19.51 -17.20
N ASP A 46 7.65 19.47 -15.88
CA ASP A 46 8.87 19.96 -15.18
C ASP A 46 10.03 18.92 -15.15
N GLY A 47 9.87 17.76 -15.80
CA GLY A 47 10.90 16.71 -15.80
C GLY A 47 11.10 16.00 -14.46
N ASN A 48 10.39 16.43 -13.43
CA ASN A 48 10.39 15.79 -12.12
C ASN A 48 9.35 14.66 -12.07
N LEU A 49 9.76 13.46 -12.46
CA LEU A 49 8.86 12.31 -12.51
C LEU A 49 8.64 11.73 -11.11
N PRO A 50 7.39 11.34 -10.77
CA PRO A 50 7.12 10.56 -9.57
C PRO A 50 7.81 9.20 -9.66
N GLU A 51 8.17 8.64 -8.52
CA GLU A 51 8.77 7.30 -8.46
C GLU A 51 7.77 6.20 -8.81
N ILE A 52 8.28 5.04 -9.23
CA ILE A 52 7.44 3.85 -9.44
C ILE A 52 6.83 3.45 -8.09
N LYS A 53 5.53 3.16 -8.06
CA LYS A 53 4.69 2.90 -6.89
C LYS A 53 4.25 4.14 -6.11
N ASP A 54 4.59 5.34 -6.58
CA ASP A 54 3.98 6.55 -6.01
C ASP A 54 2.50 6.64 -6.32
N ALA A 55 1.76 7.21 -5.38
CA ALA A 55 0.35 7.50 -5.55
C ALA A 55 0.16 8.87 -6.21
N LEU A 56 -0.69 8.91 -7.22
CA LEU A 56 -1.13 10.13 -7.88
C LEU A 56 -2.61 10.33 -7.62
N GLU A 57 -3.03 11.57 -7.46
CA GLU A 57 -4.41 11.96 -7.23
C GLU A 57 -4.97 12.77 -8.39
N VAL A 58 -6.19 12.48 -8.77
CA VAL A 58 -6.95 13.23 -9.76
C VAL A 58 -8.38 13.41 -9.29
N GLU A 59 -8.94 14.56 -9.56
CA GLU A 59 -10.35 14.82 -9.31
C GLU A 59 -11.18 14.44 -10.54
N ASN A 60 -12.15 13.55 -10.34
CA ASN A 60 -13.10 13.13 -11.36
C ASN A 60 -14.53 13.34 -10.87
N ASN A 61 -15.24 14.33 -11.46
CA ASN A 61 -16.62 14.66 -11.12
C ASN A 61 -16.86 14.91 -9.62
N GLY A 62 -15.95 15.64 -8.96
CA GLY A 62 -16.04 15.94 -7.53
C GLY A 62 -15.63 14.77 -6.61
N LYS A 63 -15.15 13.66 -7.17
CA LYS A 63 -14.61 12.53 -6.41
C LYS A 63 -13.08 12.47 -6.55
N ARG A 64 -12.40 12.27 -5.45
CA ARG A 64 -10.97 11.98 -5.42
C ARG A 64 -10.74 10.57 -5.93
N CYS A 65 -10.00 10.45 -7.02
CA CYS A 65 -9.55 9.19 -7.57
C CYS A 65 -8.04 9.05 -7.37
N VAL A 66 -7.59 7.86 -7.04
CA VAL A 66 -6.17 7.57 -6.82
C VAL A 66 -5.69 6.55 -7.85
N MET A 67 -4.48 6.76 -8.36
CA MET A 67 -3.79 5.85 -9.25
C MET A 67 -2.36 5.63 -8.76
N GLU A 68 -1.76 4.50 -9.09
CA GLU A 68 -0.39 4.14 -8.75
C GLU A 68 0.48 4.17 -10.00
N VAL A 69 1.68 4.74 -9.89
CA VAL A 69 2.68 4.74 -10.97
C VAL A 69 3.22 3.33 -11.15
N SER A 70 2.99 2.77 -12.33
CA SER A 70 3.45 1.43 -12.71
C SER A 70 4.79 1.45 -13.45
N HIS A 71 4.93 2.32 -14.44
CA HIS A 71 6.12 2.39 -15.30
C HIS A 71 6.40 3.82 -15.76
N HIS A 72 7.68 4.10 -16.02
CA HIS A 72 8.10 5.26 -16.79
C HIS A 72 8.17 4.91 -18.27
N LEU A 73 7.51 5.69 -19.13
CA LEU A 73 7.45 5.47 -20.57
C LEU A 73 8.52 6.25 -21.35
N GLY A 74 9.25 7.14 -20.68
CA GLY A 74 10.11 8.15 -21.34
C GLY A 74 9.34 9.43 -21.70
N ASN A 75 10.06 10.44 -22.23
CA ASN A 75 9.50 11.73 -22.60
C ASN A 75 8.63 12.37 -21.50
N ASN A 76 9.07 12.30 -20.26
CA ASN A 76 8.38 12.80 -19.08
C ASN A 76 6.99 12.20 -18.86
N MET A 77 6.71 11.01 -19.42
CA MET A 77 5.45 10.30 -19.24
C MET A 77 5.59 9.11 -18.29
N VAL A 78 4.58 8.93 -17.47
CA VAL A 78 4.41 7.77 -16.61
C VAL A 78 3.11 7.05 -16.93
N ARG A 79 3.13 5.73 -16.80
CA ARG A 79 1.94 4.88 -16.89
C ARG A 79 1.47 4.53 -15.51
N CYS A 80 0.19 4.79 -15.26
CA CYS A 80 -0.45 4.59 -13.97
C CYS A 80 -1.60 3.59 -14.09
N ILE A 81 -1.89 2.93 -12.97
CA ILE A 81 -3.03 2.04 -12.83
C ILE A 81 -4.02 2.68 -11.85
N MET A 82 -5.26 2.86 -12.29
CA MET A 82 -6.34 3.38 -11.45
C MET A 82 -6.75 2.36 -10.40
N LEU A 83 -6.90 2.82 -9.16
CA LEU A 83 -7.42 2.02 -8.04
C LEU A 83 -8.90 2.28 -7.77
N SER A 84 -9.49 3.17 -8.54
CA SER A 84 -10.90 3.51 -8.55
C SER A 84 -11.43 3.47 -9.97
N ALA A 85 -12.75 3.56 -10.12
CA ALA A 85 -13.38 3.60 -11.44
C ALA A 85 -12.86 4.80 -12.25
N SER A 86 -12.44 4.54 -13.49
CA SER A 86 -11.93 5.54 -14.43
C SER A 86 -13.02 6.17 -15.30
N GLU A 87 -14.27 5.78 -15.11
CA GLU A 87 -15.40 6.26 -15.89
C GLU A 87 -15.59 7.77 -15.76
N GLY A 88 -15.68 8.45 -16.91
CA GLY A 88 -15.79 9.90 -16.97
C GLY A 88 -14.48 10.66 -16.83
N LEU A 89 -13.35 9.97 -16.68
CA LEU A 89 -12.04 10.61 -16.65
C LEU A 89 -11.67 11.11 -18.03
N GLN A 90 -11.27 12.38 -18.12
CA GLN A 90 -10.96 13.06 -19.37
C GLN A 90 -9.47 13.34 -19.52
N ARG A 91 -9.02 13.53 -20.76
CA ARG A 91 -7.69 14.07 -21.07
C ARG A 91 -7.54 15.49 -20.50
N ASP A 92 -6.30 15.91 -20.38
CA ASP A 92 -5.90 17.25 -19.90
C ASP A 92 -6.31 17.59 -18.47
N ARG A 93 -6.86 16.61 -17.72
CA ARG A 93 -7.09 16.77 -16.30
C ARG A 93 -5.77 16.83 -15.55
N GLU A 94 -5.71 17.74 -14.59
CA GLU A 94 -4.56 17.90 -13.70
C GLU A 94 -4.47 16.72 -12.73
N VAL A 95 -3.27 16.20 -12.57
CA VAL A 95 -2.91 15.10 -11.66
C VAL A 95 -1.88 15.62 -10.68
N ILE A 96 -2.03 15.29 -9.41
CA ILE A 96 -1.13 15.72 -8.33
C ILE A 96 -0.36 14.50 -7.84
N ALA A 97 0.97 14.59 -7.85
CA ALA A 97 1.83 13.56 -7.24
C ALA A 97 1.89 13.77 -5.73
N THR A 98 1.60 12.72 -4.97
CA THR A 98 1.63 12.77 -3.50
C THR A 98 3.04 12.70 -2.92
N GLY A 99 4.05 12.34 -3.75
CA GLY A 99 5.44 12.15 -3.32
C GLY A 99 5.65 10.95 -2.40
N SER A 100 4.72 10.02 -2.38
CA SER A 100 4.83 8.77 -1.63
C SER A 100 3.86 7.73 -2.16
N GLY A 101 4.12 6.45 -1.88
CA GLY A 101 3.19 5.37 -2.19
C GLY A 101 1.89 5.46 -1.37
N ILE A 102 0.94 4.59 -1.72
CA ILE A 102 -0.35 4.49 -1.03
C ILE A 102 -0.12 4.18 0.44
N LYS A 103 -0.79 4.93 1.32
CA LYS A 103 -0.69 4.77 2.77
C LYS A 103 -2.00 4.29 3.35
N VAL A 104 -1.92 3.28 4.20
CA VAL A 104 -3.07 2.71 4.91
C VAL A 104 -2.90 2.86 6.42
N PRO A 105 -3.98 3.00 7.19
CA PRO A 105 -3.91 3.06 8.64
C PRO A 105 -3.42 1.73 9.21
N VAL A 106 -2.67 1.81 10.30
CA VAL A 106 -2.12 0.63 11.00
C VAL A 106 -2.33 0.76 12.50
N GLY A 107 -2.30 -0.38 13.21
CA GLY A 107 -2.42 -0.45 14.66
C GLY A 107 -3.67 -1.17 15.13
N ASP A 108 -3.83 -1.29 16.45
CA ASP A 108 -4.89 -2.10 17.07
C ASP A 108 -6.30 -1.63 16.73
N LYS A 109 -6.47 -0.34 16.45
CA LYS A 109 -7.77 0.24 16.05
C LYS A 109 -8.26 -0.19 14.67
N THR A 110 -7.40 -0.83 13.87
CA THR A 110 -7.76 -1.39 12.56
C THR A 110 -8.36 -2.79 12.67
N LEU A 111 -8.22 -3.43 13.80
CA LEU A 111 -8.72 -4.80 14.00
C LEU A 111 -10.25 -4.85 13.97
N GLY A 112 -10.79 -5.82 13.23
CA GLY A 112 -12.22 -6.01 13.07
C GLY A 112 -12.92 -4.96 12.21
N ARG A 113 -12.18 -4.07 11.52
CA ARG A 113 -12.69 -3.01 10.65
C ARG A 113 -12.65 -3.42 9.18
N LEU A 114 -13.49 -2.78 8.38
CA LEU A 114 -13.55 -2.98 6.93
C LEU A 114 -13.02 -1.74 6.21
N PHE A 115 -12.12 -1.96 5.25
CA PHE A 115 -11.44 -0.91 4.50
C PHE A 115 -11.59 -1.09 2.99
N ASN A 116 -11.56 0.02 2.27
CA ASN A 116 -11.32 -0.01 0.83
C ASN A 116 -9.81 -0.15 0.53
N VAL A 117 -9.45 -0.22 -0.75
CA VAL A 117 -8.05 -0.37 -1.21
C VAL A 117 -7.16 0.83 -0.86
N LEU A 118 -7.73 1.97 -0.51
CA LEU A 118 -7.03 3.19 -0.12
C LEU A 118 -6.88 3.33 1.40
N GLY A 119 -7.43 2.36 2.16
CA GLY A 119 -7.40 2.38 3.62
C GLY A 119 -8.48 3.26 4.26
N ASP A 120 -9.49 3.70 3.50
CA ASP A 120 -10.62 4.40 4.06
C ASP A 120 -11.61 3.40 4.64
N THR A 121 -12.24 3.73 5.76
CA THR A 121 -13.22 2.86 6.42
C THR A 121 -14.53 2.85 5.64
N VAL A 122 -15.11 1.66 5.45
CA VAL A 122 -16.39 1.45 4.74
C VAL A 122 -17.43 0.73 5.61
N ASP A 123 -17.20 0.65 6.92
CA ASP A 123 -18.00 -0.08 7.90
C ASP A 123 -18.82 0.82 8.82
N ASP A 124 -19.00 2.11 8.48
CA ASP A 124 -19.71 3.13 9.29
C ASP A 124 -19.19 3.27 10.74
N GLY A 125 -18.01 2.72 11.03
CA GLY A 125 -17.37 2.81 12.33
C GLY A 125 -16.65 4.16 12.54
N PRO A 126 -16.06 4.39 13.72
CA PRO A 126 -15.35 5.62 14.03
C PRO A 126 -14.21 5.88 13.03
N SER A 127 -14.02 7.17 12.67
CA SER A 127 -12.93 7.57 11.76
C SER A 127 -11.56 7.23 12.34
N LEU A 128 -10.66 6.80 11.47
CA LEU A 128 -9.24 6.55 11.79
C LEU A 128 -8.34 7.69 11.29
N GLU A 129 -8.92 8.87 11.04
CA GLU A 129 -8.13 10.06 10.75
C GLU A 129 -7.23 10.41 11.92
N GLY A 130 -5.93 10.63 11.63
CA GLY A 130 -4.94 10.89 12.68
C GLY A 130 -4.21 9.66 13.20
N GLU A 131 -4.63 8.45 12.87
CA GLU A 131 -3.88 7.24 13.19
C GLU A 131 -2.61 7.12 12.34
N GLN A 132 -1.65 6.35 12.84
CA GLN A 132 -0.42 6.08 12.12
C GLN A 132 -0.73 5.39 10.78
N LYS A 133 -0.14 5.89 9.69
CA LYS A 133 -0.29 5.30 8.35
C LYS A 133 1.05 4.78 7.86
N TRP A 134 1.03 3.62 7.24
CA TRP A 134 2.19 3.02 6.58
C TRP A 134 1.97 2.91 5.08
N VAL A 135 3.07 3.06 4.33
CA VAL A 135 3.08 2.79 2.89
C VAL A 135 2.92 1.28 2.68
N ILE A 136 2.09 0.89 1.71
CA ILE A 136 1.82 -0.54 1.42
C ILE A 136 3.04 -1.26 0.84
N HIS A 137 3.88 -0.56 0.07
CA HIS A 137 5.13 -1.07 -0.46
C HIS A 137 6.26 -0.82 0.54
N ARG A 138 6.60 -1.83 1.31
CA ARG A 138 7.66 -1.77 2.32
C ARG A 138 8.64 -2.90 2.13
N ASP A 139 9.88 -2.62 2.49
CA ASP A 139 10.90 -3.66 2.58
C ASP A 139 10.53 -4.67 3.69
N PRO A 140 10.86 -5.96 3.49
CA PRO A 140 10.69 -6.96 4.54
C PRO A 140 11.59 -6.62 5.74
N PRO A 141 11.25 -7.11 6.96
CA PRO A 141 12.11 -6.93 8.11
C PRO A 141 13.47 -7.62 7.88
N ASP A 142 14.54 -6.98 8.36
CA ASP A 142 15.90 -7.53 8.32
C ASP A 142 15.95 -8.89 9.03
N PHE A 143 16.90 -9.72 8.62
CA PHE A 143 17.04 -11.08 9.16
C PHE A 143 17.16 -11.11 10.72
N GLU A 144 17.84 -10.13 11.30
CA GLU A 144 17.98 -9.99 12.75
C GLU A 144 16.65 -9.76 13.48
N HIS A 145 15.66 -9.18 12.80
CA HIS A 145 14.35 -8.87 13.34
C HIS A 145 13.30 -9.96 13.05
N GLN A 146 13.67 -11.00 12.30
CA GLN A 146 12.77 -12.11 12.00
C GLN A 146 12.71 -13.08 13.18
N LYS A 147 11.50 -13.44 13.60
CA LYS A 147 11.35 -14.53 14.56
C LYS A 147 11.54 -15.87 13.84
N PRO A 148 12.39 -16.78 14.34
CA PRO A 148 12.40 -18.15 13.84
C PRO A 148 11.00 -18.76 14.05
N ALA A 149 10.52 -19.50 13.04
CA ALA A 149 9.23 -20.19 13.12
C ALA A 149 9.34 -21.37 14.13
N VAL A 150 8.93 -21.13 15.34
CA VAL A 150 9.00 -22.12 16.45
C VAL A 150 7.61 -22.56 16.89
N GLU A 151 6.56 -21.82 16.51
CA GLU A 151 5.19 -22.11 16.89
C GLU A 151 4.47 -22.92 15.81
N ILE A 152 3.81 -24.01 16.23
CA ILE A 152 2.96 -24.83 15.37
C ILE A 152 1.54 -24.27 15.39
N LEU A 153 0.92 -24.22 14.22
CA LEU A 153 -0.51 -23.95 14.09
C LEU A 153 -1.28 -25.24 14.31
N GLU A 154 -1.90 -25.37 15.46
CA GLU A 154 -2.75 -26.52 15.76
C GLU A 154 -4.03 -26.46 14.93
N THR A 155 -4.18 -27.39 14.00
CA THR A 155 -5.35 -27.47 13.10
C THR A 155 -6.49 -28.30 13.68
N GLY A 156 -6.19 -29.18 14.64
CA GLY A 156 -7.11 -30.19 15.16
C GLY A 156 -7.24 -31.41 14.25
N ILE A 157 -6.57 -31.44 13.12
CA ILE A 157 -6.53 -32.59 12.22
C ILE A 157 -5.32 -33.43 12.55
N LYS A 158 -5.54 -34.59 13.17
CA LYS A 158 -4.49 -35.45 13.72
C LYS A 158 -3.36 -35.76 12.72
N VAL A 159 -3.71 -36.05 11.49
CA VAL A 159 -2.74 -36.41 10.44
C VAL A 159 -1.84 -35.23 10.09
N ILE A 160 -2.37 -34.03 10.04
CA ILE A 160 -1.60 -32.82 9.76
C ILE A 160 -0.70 -32.49 10.97
N ASP A 161 -1.30 -32.41 12.16
CA ASP A 161 -0.59 -31.95 13.35
C ASP A 161 0.55 -32.89 13.77
N LEU A 162 0.40 -34.20 13.48
CA LEU A 162 1.41 -35.22 13.84
C LEU A 162 2.44 -35.50 12.75
N LEU A 163 2.03 -35.52 11.47
CA LEU A 163 2.89 -35.97 10.37
C LEU A 163 3.48 -34.82 9.54
N ALA A 164 2.74 -33.73 9.42
CA ALA A 164 3.16 -32.56 8.65
C ALA A 164 2.71 -31.25 9.30
N PRO A 165 3.18 -30.94 10.51
CA PRO A 165 2.70 -29.79 11.28
C PRO A 165 2.96 -28.48 10.54
N TYR A 166 2.00 -27.57 10.63
CA TYR A 166 2.10 -26.25 10.03
C TYR A 166 2.77 -25.27 10.97
N ALA A 167 3.83 -24.62 10.51
CA ALA A 167 4.45 -23.55 11.24
C ALA A 167 3.68 -22.24 11.07
N LYS A 168 3.40 -21.51 12.17
CA LYS A 168 2.84 -20.16 12.10
C LYS A 168 3.79 -19.24 11.34
N GLY A 169 3.26 -18.54 10.34
CA GLY A 169 4.05 -17.68 9.43
C GLY A 169 4.75 -18.44 8.29
N GLY A 170 4.59 -19.77 8.21
CA GLY A 170 5.10 -20.58 7.12
C GLY A 170 4.24 -20.47 5.85
N LYS A 171 4.82 -20.92 4.73
CA LYS A 171 4.09 -21.08 3.45
C LYS A 171 3.78 -22.56 3.24
N ILE A 172 2.50 -22.88 3.11
CA ILE A 172 2.02 -24.26 3.02
C ILE A 172 1.25 -24.41 1.72
N GLY A 173 1.64 -25.40 0.91
CA GLY A 173 0.94 -25.79 -0.31
C GLY A 173 0.09 -27.01 -0.07
N LEU A 174 -1.22 -26.92 -0.39
CA LEU A 174 -2.15 -28.04 -0.38
C LEU A 174 -2.53 -28.36 -1.82
N PHE A 175 -2.20 -29.57 -2.26
CA PHE A 175 -2.46 -30.04 -3.62
C PHE A 175 -3.44 -31.20 -3.54
N GLY A 176 -4.52 -31.12 -4.29
CA GLY A 176 -5.54 -32.17 -4.40
C GLY A 176 -5.69 -32.64 -5.84
N GLY A 177 -6.20 -33.85 -6.00
CA GLY A 177 -6.67 -34.31 -7.30
C GLY A 177 -7.95 -33.58 -7.72
N ALA A 178 -8.11 -33.37 -9.03
CA ALA A 178 -9.33 -32.82 -9.59
C ALA A 178 -10.46 -33.87 -9.62
#